data_b5e04ce8b0e87ab1bfb26fa62bf43d87
#
_entry.id   b5e04ce8b0e87ab1bfb26fa62bf43d87
#
_cell.length_a   1.000
_cell.length_b   1.000
_cell.length_c   1.000
_cell.angle_alpha   90.00
_cell.angle_beta   90.00
_cell.angle_gamma   90.00
#
_symmetry.space_group_name_H-M   'P 1'
#
loop_
_entity.id
_entity.type
_entity.pdbx_description
1 polymer ?
#
loop_
_entity_poly.entity_id
_entity_poly.type
_entity_poly.pdbx_seq_one_letter_code
_entity_poly.pdbx_strand_id
1 'polypeptide(L)'
;GGWQTMVEAAEIRTCGLGGDSEVTHVARGRLSGLNLGPRRAVPLALMARTHPQIKQQMQAQLDLPVPTITDGRFVFPIMPDGVPNWLTRSEARLAEKALASGPSAIPDLAATQLALGAVDRLISRGLLGLAAFTPTDAAHVTGDFTEFDSDAAWLGAKLMARQRNGLGTATAPDAQQLASKTLAELHRRSAVALMDAALAHQGAGENIVSQNPLLINSFPKKPDDDNLVSISTRLDTKLAALGASAATHYPHVAALLDIDLAVPPHAEVAGAVGAAVGSVRQRVMITVTQPTEGKFRVHLPQGPADFGIMDEALDQARAAATQLATSRALSAGATAVTIEMTEDIKLVPLASNKDMFIEATIQAAATGTPQ
;
A
#
# COMPACT_ATOMS: atom_id res chain seq x y z
N GLY A 1 8.12 -11.27 0.19
CA GLY A 1 9.17 -11.82 0.72
C GLY A 1 9.21 -13.16 1.43
N GLY A 2 8.28 -14.08 1.46
CA GLY A 2 8.45 -15.52 1.73
C GLY A 2 9.11 -16.02 3.03
N TRP A 3 9.48 -15.14 3.95
CA TRP A 3 10.00 -15.58 5.25
C TRP A 3 8.84 -15.79 6.22
N GLN A 4 8.69 -17.02 6.71
CA GLN A 4 7.78 -17.31 7.81
C GLN A 4 8.34 -16.64 9.07
N THR A 5 7.60 -15.68 9.61
CA THR A 5 7.92 -15.07 10.91
C THR A 5 6.97 -15.66 11.95
N MET A 6 7.45 -15.84 13.18
CA MET A 6 6.61 -16.25 14.31
C MET A 6 5.77 -15.10 14.88
N VAL A 7 5.72 -13.96 14.18
CA VAL A 7 4.90 -12.82 14.55
C VAL A 7 3.54 -12.99 13.89
N GLU A 8 2.49 -13.12 14.68
CA GLU A 8 1.13 -13.02 14.18
C GLU A 8 0.87 -11.60 13.68
N ALA A 9 0.56 -11.50 12.40
CA ALA A 9 0.12 -10.26 11.77
C ALA A 9 -1.11 -10.58 10.91
N ALA A 10 -1.96 -9.58 10.71
CA ALA A 10 -2.99 -9.70 9.69
C ALA A 10 -2.34 -9.98 8.33
N GLU A 11 -2.97 -10.83 7.52
CA GLU A 11 -2.52 -11.02 6.15
C GLU A 11 -2.74 -9.72 5.38
N ILE A 12 -1.65 -9.01 5.09
CA ILE A 12 -1.66 -7.72 4.40
C ILE A 12 -0.94 -7.86 3.08
N ARG A 13 -1.62 -7.45 2.01
CA ARG A 13 -1.03 -7.31 0.67
C ARG A 13 -0.98 -5.84 0.31
N THR A 14 0.20 -5.36 -0.05
CA THR A 14 0.41 -3.97 -0.41
C THR A 14 0.56 -3.84 -1.93
N CYS A 15 -0.22 -2.96 -2.51
CA CYS A 15 -0.14 -2.60 -3.93
C CYS A 15 0.14 -1.09 -4.04
N GLY A 16 1.10 -0.72 -4.89
CA GLY A 16 1.44 0.67 -5.15
C GLY A 16 0.43 1.35 -6.09
N LEU A 17 -0.85 1.35 -5.71
CA LEU A 17 -1.97 1.86 -6.50
C LEU A 17 -2.94 2.61 -5.60
N GLY A 18 -3.35 3.80 -6.03
CA GLY A 18 -4.31 4.63 -5.28
C GLY A 18 -4.65 5.92 -6.00
N GLY A 19 -5.47 6.76 -5.37
CA GLY A 19 -5.87 8.07 -5.90
C GLY A 19 -4.71 9.04 -6.14
N ASP A 20 -3.58 8.83 -5.45
CA ASP A 20 -2.35 9.60 -5.57
C ASP A 20 -1.25 8.92 -6.41
N SER A 21 -1.58 7.87 -7.15
CA SER A 21 -0.66 7.26 -8.11
C SER A 21 -0.31 8.25 -9.23
N GLU A 22 0.98 8.47 -9.49
CA GLU A 22 1.38 9.26 -10.66
C GLU A 22 0.87 8.59 -11.93
N VAL A 23 0.18 9.35 -12.76
CA VAL A 23 -0.25 8.91 -14.10
C VAL A 23 0.84 9.28 -15.11
N THR A 24 1.34 8.28 -15.81
CA THR A 24 2.35 8.47 -16.86
C THR A 24 1.90 7.83 -18.16
N HIS A 25 2.33 8.42 -19.26
CA HIS A 25 2.11 7.86 -20.59
C HIS A 25 3.17 6.81 -20.93
N VAL A 26 2.75 5.63 -21.40
CA VAL A 26 3.66 4.59 -21.90
C VAL A 26 3.88 4.78 -23.39
N ALA A 27 5.08 5.25 -23.76
CA ALA A 27 5.45 5.53 -25.15
C ALA A 27 6.35 4.42 -25.73
N ARG A 28 5.99 3.13 -25.64
CA ARG A 28 6.79 2.02 -26.18
C ARG A 28 6.16 1.46 -27.46
N GLY A 29 6.69 1.85 -28.63
CA GLY A 29 6.29 1.29 -29.92
C GLY A 29 4.80 1.51 -30.24
N ARG A 30 4.11 0.44 -30.63
CA ARG A 30 2.65 0.44 -30.88
C ARG A 30 1.82 0.37 -29.58
N LEU A 31 2.45 0.05 -28.45
CA LEU A 31 1.78 0.03 -27.17
C LEU A 31 1.65 1.47 -26.66
N SER A 32 0.44 1.99 -26.69
CA SER A 32 0.09 3.24 -26.03
C SER A 32 -0.85 2.92 -24.87
N GLY A 33 -0.58 3.45 -23.70
CA GLY A 33 -1.41 3.22 -22.54
C GLY A 33 -1.04 4.14 -21.40
N LEU A 34 -1.88 4.17 -20.40
CA LEU A 34 -1.60 4.84 -19.14
C LEU A 34 -0.94 3.86 -18.17
N ASN A 35 0.10 4.32 -17.48
CA ASN A 35 0.64 3.64 -16.33
C ASN A 35 0.30 4.44 -15.07
N LEU A 36 -0.16 3.74 -14.03
CA LEU A 36 -0.49 4.31 -12.73
C LEU A 36 0.51 3.77 -11.69
N GLY A 37 1.20 4.70 -11.02
CA GLY A 37 2.18 4.35 -10.00
C GLY A 37 3.37 3.50 -10.50
N PRO A 38 4.10 2.81 -9.61
CA PRO A 38 3.94 2.80 -8.15
C PRO A 38 4.35 4.11 -7.44
N ARG A 39 4.94 5.07 -8.18
CA ARG A 39 5.32 6.38 -7.61
C ARG A 39 4.06 7.15 -7.25
N ARG A 40 4.09 7.75 -6.05
CA ARG A 40 3.04 8.66 -5.56
C ARG A 40 3.36 10.08 -5.96
N ALA A 41 2.32 10.86 -6.26
CA ALA A 41 2.41 12.28 -6.52
C ALA A 41 1.29 13.02 -5.77
N VAL A 42 1.55 14.25 -5.38
CA VAL A 42 0.50 15.14 -4.89
C VAL A 42 -0.41 15.48 -6.08
N PRO A 43 -1.74 15.31 -5.98
CA PRO A 43 -2.66 15.73 -7.03
C PRO A 43 -2.49 17.22 -7.37
N LEU A 44 -2.54 17.57 -8.65
CA LEU A 44 -2.44 18.96 -9.10
C LEU A 44 -3.55 19.83 -8.51
N ALA A 45 -4.76 19.29 -8.41
CA ALA A 45 -5.89 19.92 -7.75
C ALA A 45 -5.60 20.29 -6.28
N LEU A 46 -4.93 19.40 -5.55
CA LEU A 46 -4.55 19.64 -4.16
C LEU A 46 -3.40 20.65 -4.08
N MET A 47 -2.40 20.52 -4.93
CA MET A 47 -1.25 21.44 -4.96
C MET A 47 -1.69 22.87 -5.26
N ALA A 48 -2.65 23.07 -6.15
CA ALA A 48 -3.17 24.39 -6.53
C ALA A 48 -3.88 25.13 -5.39
N ARG A 49 -4.40 24.42 -4.38
CA ARG A 49 -5.01 25.05 -3.18
C ARG A 49 -4.01 25.87 -2.40
N THR A 50 -2.79 25.38 -2.27
CA THR A 50 -1.71 26.05 -1.51
C THR A 50 -0.78 26.86 -2.42
N HIS A 51 -0.70 26.49 -3.70
CA HIS A 51 0.19 27.08 -4.69
C HIS A 51 -0.55 27.40 -6.00
N PRO A 52 -1.46 28.39 -6.02
CA PRO A 52 -2.32 28.68 -7.17
C PRO A 52 -1.56 29.11 -8.41
N GLN A 53 -0.29 29.55 -8.28
CA GLN A 53 0.58 29.92 -9.40
C GLN A 53 0.87 28.75 -10.35
N ILE A 54 0.75 27.48 -9.93
CA ILE A 54 0.95 26.34 -10.83
C ILE A 54 -0.07 26.33 -11.98
N LYS A 55 -1.27 26.90 -11.79
CA LYS A 55 -2.27 27.00 -12.87
C LYS A 55 -1.77 27.87 -14.02
N GLN A 56 -1.13 29.00 -13.72
CA GLN A 56 -0.54 29.86 -14.73
C GLN A 56 0.62 29.15 -15.48
N GLN A 57 1.45 28.40 -14.75
CA GLN A 57 2.52 27.62 -15.35
C GLN A 57 1.97 26.50 -16.25
N MET A 58 0.92 25.79 -15.82
CA MET A 58 0.25 24.78 -16.66
C MET A 58 -0.39 25.39 -17.91
N GLN A 59 -1.01 26.57 -17.79
CA GLN A 59 -1.56 27.28 -18.94
C GLN A 59 -0.45 27.67 -19.93
N ALA A 60 0.66 28.23 -19.45
CA ALA A 60 1.81 28.54 -20.28
C ALA A 60 2.37 27.30 -21.01
N GLN A 61 2.41 26.13 -20.35
CA GLN A 61 2.78 24.88 -20.98
C GLN A 61 1.79 24.47 -22.08
N LEU A 62 0.48 24.67 -21.88
CA LEU A 62 -0.56 24.41 -22.88
C LEU A 62 -0.40 25.29 -24.13
N ASP A 63 0.08 26.52 -23.96
CA ASP A 63 0.29 27.47 -25.06
C ASP A 63 1.50 27.09 -25.95
N LEU A 64 2.39 26.22 -25.45
CA LEU A 64 3.50 25.70 -26.27
C LEU A 64 3.00 24.73 -27.33
N PRO A 65 3.53 24.80 -28.58
CA PRO A 65 3.05 23.97 -29.66
C PRO A 65 3.39 22.49 -29.54
N VAL A 66 4.49 22.16 -28.83
CA VAL A 66 5.00 20.80 -28.69
C VAL A 66 4.91 20.36 -27.23
N PRO A 67 4.15 19.30 -26.92
CA PRO A 67 4.10 18.77 -25.58
C PRO A 67 5.40 18.07 -25.18
N THR A 68 5.77 18.15 -23.90
CA THR A 68 6.89 17.43 -23.32
C THR A 68 6.41 16.43 -22.27
N ILE A 69 7.23 15.41 -21.99
CA ILE A 69 6.93 14.40 -20.98
C ILE A 69 6.95 14.96 -19.54
N THR A 70 7.43 16.17 -19.37
CA THR A 70 7.52 16.86 -18.07
C THR A 70 6.41 17.90 -17.89
N ASP A 71 5.55 18.11 -18.90
CA ASP A 71 4.40 19.00 -18.77
C ASP A 71 3.46 18.53 -17.67
N GLY A 72 2.95 19.46 -16.86
CA GLY A 72 2.07 19.17 -15.72
C GLY A 72 2.76 18.48 -14.55
N ARG A 73 4.10 18.46 -14.52
CA ARG A 73 4.90 17.87 -13.42
C ARG A 73 5.66 18.97 -12.70
N PHE A 74 5.46 19.02 -11.38
CA PHE A 74 6.05 20.01 -10.49
C PHE A 74 6.80 19.32 -9.36
N VAL A 75 7.87 19.93 -8.89
CA VAL A 75 8.58 19.50 -7.70
C VAL A 75 8.55 20.57 -6.64
N PHE A 76 8.58 20.16 -5.38
CA PHE A 76 8.60 21.05 -4.22
C PHE A 76 9.55 20.50 -3.15
N PRO A 77 10.22 21.36 -2.36
CA PRO A 77 11.19 20.92 -1.36
C PRO A 77 10.50 20.25 -0.16
N ILE A 78 11.12 19.15 0.34
CA ILE A 78 10.78 18.45 1.59
C ILE A 78 12.04 18.40 2.46
N MET A 79 12.67 19.54 2.69
CA MET A 79 13.97 19.65 3.40
C MET A 79 13.84 20.68 4.53
N PRO A 80 13.20 20.32 5.67
CA PRO A 80 12.99 21.26 6.77
C PRO A 80 14.31 21.75 7.38
N ASP A 81 15.35 20.91 7.37
CA ASP A 81 16.67 21.21 7.95
C ASP A 81 17.66 21.75 6.89
N GLY A 82 17.15 22.13 5.71
CA GLY A 82 17.97 22.62 4.61
C GLY A 82 18.60 21.52 3.74
N VAL A 83 19.53 21.92 2.87
CA VAL A 83 20.16 21.00 1.90
C VAL A 83 21.18 20.10 2.60
N PRO A 84 21.04 18.75 2.51
CA PRO A 84 21.99 17.83 3.15
C PRO A 84 23.41 17.92 2.56
N ASN A 85 24.42 17.85 3.41
CA ASN A 85 25.83 17.96 3.03
C ASN A 85 26.41 16.75 2.27
N TRP A 86 25.70 15.60 2.27
CA TRP A 86 26.11 14.37 1.59
C TRP A 86 25.70 14.32 0.11
N LEU A 87 25.00 15.34 -0.40
CA LEU A 87 24.63 15.42 -1.81
C LEU A 87 25.83 15.70 -2.70
N THR A 88 25.76 15.18 -3.94
CA THR A 88 26.72 15.61 -4.96
C THR A 88 26.55 17.09 -5.27
N ARG A 89 27.59 17.75 -5.78
CA ARG A 89 27.55 19.19 -6.11
C ARG A 89 26.41 19.56 -7.05
N SER A 90 26.07 18.69 -8.00
CA SER A 90 24.97 18.90 -8.95
C SER A 90 23.59 18.74 -8.28
N GLU A 91 23.43 17.76 -7.39
CA GLU A 91 22.21 17.55 -6.63
C GLU A 91 21.98 18.67 -5.61
N ALA A 92 23.04 19.11 -4.90
CA ALA A 92 22.97 20.21 -3.96
C ALA A 92 22.48 21.50 -4.64
N ARG A 93 23.05 21.87 -5.80
CA ARG A 93 22.58 23.03 -6.57
C ARG A 93 21.11 22.97 -6.97
N LEU A 94 20.62 21.79 -7.36
CA LEU A 94 19.19 21.61 -7.71
C LEU A 94 18.32 21.71 -6.46
N ALA A 95 18.77 21.13 -5.34
CA ALA A 95 18.08 21.20 -4.06
C ALA A 95 18.01 22.65 -3.54
N GLU A 96 19.13 23.41 -3.61
CA GLU A 96 19.18 24.84 -3.28
C GLU A 96 18.23 25.66 -4.14
N LYS A 97 18.23 25.41 -5.46
CA LYS A 97 17.33 26.09 -6.40
C LYS A 97 15.86 25.79 -6.08
N ALA A 98 15.52 24.52 -5.82
CA ALA A 98 14.17 24.12 -5.44
C ALA A 98 13.73 24.74 -4.10
N LEU A 99 14.63 24.82 -3.13
CA LEU A 99 14.37 25.42 -1.83
C LEU A 99 14.09 26.93 -1.97
N ALA A 100 14.86 27.63 -2.81
CA ALA A 100 14.71 29.07 -3.05
C ALA A 100 13.45 29.42 -3.86
N SER A 101 13.08 28.57 -4.85
CA SER A 101 11.95 28.84 -5.75
C SER A 101 10.62 28.30 -5.23
N GLY A 102 10.63 27.36 -4.27
CA GLY A 102 9.45 26.61 -3.87
C GLY A 102 8.95 25.70 -5.00
N PRO A 103 7.63 25.41 -5.04
CA PRO A 103 7.04 24.58 -6.08
C PRO A 103 7.32 25.11 -7.49
N SER A 104 7.97 24.31 -8.31
CA SER A 104 8.46 24.70 -9.64
C SER A 104 8.18 23.60 -10.66
N ALA A 105 7.88 23.99 -11.90
CA ALA A 105 7.79 23.05 -12.99
C ALA A 105 9.15 22.36 -13.22
N ILE A 106 9.15 21.08 -13.52
CA ILE A 106 10.39 20.31 -13.73
C ILE A 106 11.27 20.94 -14.83
N PRO A 107 10.74 21.41 -15.97
CA PRO A 107 11.55 22.05 -17.01
C PRO A 107 12.31 23.29 -16.53
N ASP A 108 11.72 24.06 -15.58
CA ASP A 108 12.33 25.27 -15.05
C ASP A 108 13.49 24.95 -14.09
N LEU A 109 13.43 23.81 -13.42
CA LEU A 109 14.46 23.35 -12.52
C LEU A 109 15.59 22.61 -13.27
N ALA A 110 15.24 21.78 -14.24
CA ALA A 110 16.11 20.82 -14.89
C ALA A 110 15.87 20.76 -16.41
N ALA A 111 16.71 21.50 -17.18
CA ALA A 111 16.57 21.58 -18.65
C ALA A 111 17.30 20.46 -19.41
N THR A 112 18.12 19.63 -18.74
CA THR A 112 18.91 18.56 -19.38
C THR A 112 18.55 17.19 -18.83
N GLN A 113 18.78 16.13 -19.62
CA GLN A 113 18.55 14.74 -19.19
C GLN A 113 19.33 14.36 -17.92
N LEU A 114 20.56 14.88 -17.79
CA LEU A 114 21.38 14.66 -16.59
C LEU A 114 20.75 15.31 -15.37
N ALA A 115 20.23 16.53 -15.51
CA ALA A 115 19.54 17.25 -14.44
C ALA A 115 18.20 16.58 -14.07
N LEU A 116 17.45 16.06 -15.05
CA LEU A 116 16.24 15.27 -14.80
C LEU A 116 16.54 14.03 -13.97
N GLY A 117 17.61 13.29 -14.29
CA GLY A 117 18.04 12.14 -13.49
C GLY A 117 18.45 12.53 -12.05
N ALA A 118 18.99 13.72 -11.84
CA ALA A 118 19.28 14.21 -10.49
C ALA A 118 17.99 14.58 -9.73
N VAL A 119 17.01 15.19 -10.40
CA VAL A 119 15.67 15.45 -9.81
C VAL A 119 15.00 14.15 -9.40
N ASP A 120 15.00 13.14 -10.25
CA ASP A 120 14.42 11.83 -9.91
C ASP A 120 15.10 11.18 -8.70
N ARG A 121 16.42 11.31 -8.56
CA ARG A 121 17.13 10.83 -7.35
C ARG A 121 16.75 11.61 -6.11
N LEU A 122 16.60 12.94 -6.19
CA LEU A 122 16.17 13.76 -5.06
C LEU A 122 14.75 13.41 -4.62
N ILE A 123 13.84 13.14 -5.57
CA ILE A 123 12.49 12.64 -5.28
C ILE A 123 12.57 11.27 -4.60
N SER A 124 13.33 10.33 -5.13
CA SER A 124 13.47 8.97 -4.59
C SER A 124 14.07 8.94 -3.17
N ARG A 125 14.86 9.94 -2.82
CA ARG A 125 15.45 10.13 -1.47
C ARG A 125 14.53 10.91 -0.52
N GLY A 126 13.35 11.34 -0.97
CA GLY A 126 12.40 12.10 -0.16
C GLY A 126 12.80 13.56 0.11
N LEU A 127 13.75 14.11 -0.65
CA LEU A 127 14.19 15.50 -0.50
C LEU A 127 13.33 16.46 -1.34
N LEU A 128 12.78 15.97 -2.43
CA LEU A 128 11.77 16.67 -3.23
C LEU A 128 10.48 15.85 -3.28
N GLY A 129 9.36 16.53 -3.15
CA GLY A 129 8.05 15.99 -3.48
C GLY A 129 7.74 16.19 -4.96
N LEU A 130 6.90 15.33 -5.50
CA LEU A 130 6.37 15.41 -6.85
C LEU A 130 4.89 15.76 -6.80
N ALA A 131 4.44 16.74 -7.58
CA ALA A 131 3.04 16.93 -7.93
C ALA A 131 2.86 16.69 -9.43
N ALA A 132 1.85 15.90 -9.78
CA ALA A 132 1.58 15.51 -11.15
C ALA A 132 0.10 15.08 -11.29
N PHE A 133 -0.35 14.84 -12.51
CA PHE A 133 -1.69 14.33 -12.74
C PHE A 133 -1.86 12.93 -12.12
N THR A 134 -2.97 12.75 -11.38
CA THR A 134 -3.28 11.55 -10.62
C THR A 134 -4.73 11.10 -10.85
N PRO A 135 -5.15 9.89 -10.42
CA PRO A 135 -6.55 9.51 -10.41
C PRO A 135 -7.47 10.45 -9.60
N THR A 136 -6.95 11.09 -8.55
CA THR A 136 -7.71 12.13 -7.82
C THR A 136 -8.02 13.32 -8.71
N ASP A 137 -7.07 13.79 -9.55
CA ASP A 137 -7.35 14.84 -10.54
C ASP A 137 -8.36 14.34 -11.59
N ALA A 138 -8.24 13.09 -12.03
CA ALA A 138 -9.22 12.50 -12.95
C ALA A 138 -10.64 12.51 -12.37
N ALA A 139 -10.79 12.19 -11.08
CA ALA A 139 -12.08 12.24 -10.39
C ALA A 139 -12.66 13.67 -10.30
N HIS A 140 -11.80 14.70 -10.21
CA HIS A 140 -12.27 16.11 -10.30
C HIS A 140 -12.76 16.46 -11.70
N VAL A 141 -12.11 15.95 -12.75
CA VAL A 141 -12.52 16.18 -14.15
C VAL A 141 -13.84 15.48 -14.46
N THR A 142 -14.08 14.27 -13.94
CA THR A 142 -15.35 13.55 -14.12
C THR A 142 -16.46 14.04 -13.21
N GLY A 143 -16.14 14.77 -12.13
CA GLY A 143 -17.10 15.26 -11.15
C GLY A 143 -17.41 14.27 -10.01
N ASP A 144 -16.71 13.12 -9.95
CA ASP A 144 -16.90 12.13 -8.90
C ASP A 144 -16.30 12.57 -7.54
N PHE A 145 -15.40 13.56 -7.58
CA PHE A 145 -14.80 14.19 -6.41
C PHE A 145 -14.48 15.66 -6.71
N THR A 146 -14.79 16.60 -5.80
CA THR A 146 -14.73 18.05 -6.09
C THR A 146 -14.18 18.90 -4.93
N GLU A 147 -13.51 18.29 -3.96
CA GLU A 147 -13.05 19.02 -2.76
C GLU A 147 -11.83 19.92 -2.98
N PHE A 148 -11.08 19.72 -4.09
CA PHE A 148 -9.89 20.51 -4.40
C PHE A 148 -10.13 21.46 -5.58
N ASP A 149 -9.07 21.97 -6.22
CA ASP A 149 -9.14 22.90 -7.35
C ASP A 149 -9.39 22.15 -8.67
N SER A 150 -10.66 22.12 -9.10
CA SER A 150 -11.04 21.45 -10.35
C SER A 150 -10.42 22.08 -11.60
N ASP A 151 -10.15 23.39 -11.61
CA ASP A 151 -9.51 24.05 -12.76
C ASP A 151 -8.09 23.50 -12.98
N ALA A 152 -7.34 23.32 -11.88
CA ALA A 152 -6.02 22.72 -11.93
C ALA A 152 -6.06 21.27 -12.43
N ALA A 153 -7.05 20.48 -12.00
CA ALA A 153 -7.27 19.12 -12.51
C ALA A 153 -7.52 19.12 -14.03
N TRP A 154 -8.38 20.00 -14.51
CA TRP A 154 -8.67 20.15 -15.94
C TRP A 154 -7.44 20.56 -16.75
N LEU A 155 -6.62 21.49 -16.24
CA LEU A 155 -5.36 21.88 -16.89
C LEU A 155 -4.39 20.71 -16.96
N GLY A 156 -4.21 19.96 -15.86
CA GLY A 156 -3.39 18.76 -15.80
C GLY A 156 -3.85 17.68 -16.78
N ALA A 157 -5.16 17.43 -16.85
CA ALA A 157 -5.75 16.48 -17.79
C ALA A 157 -5.52 16.90 -19.25
N LYS A 158 -5.64 18.18 -19.58
CA LYS A 158 -5.35 18.70 -20.93
C LYS A 158 -3.88 18.50 -21.31
N LEU A 159 -2.95 18.75 -20.38
CA LEU A 159 -1.52 18.55 -20.60
C LEU A 159 -1.19 17.08 -20.83
N MET A 160 -1.76 16.18 -20.06
CA MET A 160 -1.55 14.74 -20.21
C MET A 160 -2.22 14.19 -21.47
N ALA A 161 -3.42 14.66 -21.83
CA ALA A 161 -4.15 14.19 -23.01
C ALA A 161 -3.38 14.45 -24.31
N ARG A 162 -2.72 15.61 -24.42
CA ARG A 162 -1.95 16.00 -25.63
C ARG A 162 -0.58 15.33 -25.75
N GLN A 163 -0.09 14.63 -24.70
CA GLN A 163 1.15 13.87 -24.79
C GLN A 163 1.04 12.79 -25.88
N ARG A 164 2.14 12.53 -26.58
CA ARG A 164 2.13 11.65 -27.76
C ARG A 164 2.94 10.40 -27.52
N ASN A 165 2.45 9.28 -28.04
CA ASN A 165 3.21 8.03 -28.10
C ASN A 165 4.28 8.08 -29.21
N GLY A 166 5.08 7.01 -29.34
CA GLY A 166 6.11 6.88 -30.36
C GLY A 166 5.61 6.93 -31.84
N LEU A 167 4.29 6.79 -32.03
CA LEU A 167 3.64 6.93 -33.36
C LEU A 167 3.04 8.33 -33.58
N GLY A 168 3.24 9.26 -32.64
CA GLY A 168 2.69 10.61 -32.74
C GLY A 168 1.20 10.74 -32.38
N THR A 169 0.55 9.64 -31.92
CA THR A 169 -0.86 9.65 -31.51
C THR A 169 -0.98 10.23 -30.12
N ALA A 170 -1.94 11.14 -29.90
CA ALA A 170 -2.23 11.70 -28.58
C ALA A 170 -2.75 10.62 -27.61
N THR A 171 -2.47 10.78 -26.33
CA THR A 171 -2.90 9.85 -25.25
C THR A 171 -4.41 9.74 -25.17
N ALA A 172 -5.10 10.86 -25.31
CA ALA A 172 -6.55 10.92 -25.44
C ALA A 172 -6.97 12.11 -26.32
N PRO A 173 -8.17 12.07 -26.92
CA PRO A 173 -8.69 13.18 -27.71
C PRO A 173 -8.87 14.48 -26.91
N ASP A 174 -9.27 14.34 -25.64
CA ASP A 174 -9.56 15.44 -24.73
C ASP A 174 -9.32 15.06 -23.26
N ALA A 175 -9.45 16.05 -22.37
CA ALA A 175 -9.26 15.89 -20.93
C ALA A 175 -10.29 14.96 -20.29
N GLN A 176 -11.55 15.00 -20.72
CA GLN A 176 -12.64 14.19 -20.19
C GLN A 176 -12.40 12.70 -20.48
N GLN A 177 -12.03 12.39 -21.72
CA GLN A 177 -11.73 11.02 -22.10
C GLN A 177 -10.45 10.50 -21.44
N LEU A 178 -9.44 11.36 -21.23
CA LEU A 178 -8.26 11.01 -20.47
C LEU A 178 -8.63 10.63 -19.02
N ALA A 179 -9.42 11.48 -18.35
CA ALA A 179 -9.86 11.25 -16.97
C ALA A 179 -10.64 9.93 -16.86
N SER A 180 -11.61 9.70 -17.74
CA SER A 180 -12.39 8.46 -17.79
C SER A 180 -11.50 7.22 -17.99
N LYS A 181 -10.51 7.28 -18.90
CA LYS A 181 -9.53 6.20 -19.12
C LYS A 181 -8.65 5.96 -17.88
N THR A 182 -8.25 7.04 -17.19
CA THR A 182 -7.43 6.95 -15.97
C THR A 182 -8.19 6.23 -14.86
N LEU A 183 -9.44 6.61 -14.61
CA LEU A 183 -10.28 5.97 -13.60
C LEU A 183 -10.61 4.52 -13.96
N ALA A 184 -10.94 4.25 -15.21
CA ALA A 184 -11.18 2.88 -15.66
C ALA A 184 -9.95 1.98 -15.46
N GLU A 185 -8.74 2.49 -15.72
CA GLU A 185 -7.50 1.75 -15.49
C GLU A 185 -7.22 1.55 -13.99
N LEU A 186 -7.49 2.56 -13.14
CA LEU A 186 -7.41 2.42 -11.68
C LEU A 186 -8.33 1.31 -11.18
N HIS A 187 -9.60 1.35 -11.59
CA HIS A 187 -10.61 0.38 -11.14
C HIS A 187 -10.26 -1.04 -11.61
N ARG A 188 -9.83 -1.18 -12.88
CA ARG A 188 -9.40 -2.47 -13.43
C ARG A 188 -8.21 -3.04 -12.68
N ARG A 189 -7.16 -2.25 -12.42
CA ARG A 189 -5.98 -2.70 -11.65
C ARG A 189 -6.34 -3.05 -10.21
N SER A 190 -7.24 -2.31 -9.60
CA SER A 190 -7.73 -2.62 -8.25
C SER A 190 -8.48 -3.95 -8.21
N ALA A 191 -9.33 -4.22 -9.21
CA ALA A 191 -10.03 -5.50 -9.35
C ALA A 191 -9.04 -6.67 -9.53
N VAL A 192 -8.03 -6.50 -10.39
CA VAL A 192 -6.96 -7.49 -10.60
C VAL A 192 -6.19 -7.77 -9.32
N ALA A 193 -5.81 -6.72 -8.57
CA ALA A 193 -5.08 -6.86 -7.32
C ALA A 193 -5.90 -7.60 -6.24
N LEU A 194 -7.20 -7.35 -6.15
CA LEU A 194 -8.11 -8.06 -5.25
C LEU A 194 -8.25 -9.54 -5.62
N MET A 195 -8.36 -9.85 -6.90
CA MET A 195 -8.40 -11.23 -7.38
C MET A 195 -7.10 -11.97 -7.11
N ASP A 196 -5.94 -11.34 -7.38
CA ASP A 196 -4.63 -11.91 -7.04
C ASP A 196 -4.51 -12.18 -5.53
N ALA A 197 -4.97 -11.24 -4.70
CA ALA A 197 -4.96 -11.41 -3.25
C ALA A 197 -5.84 -12.59 -2.81
N ALA A 198 -7.05 -12.72 -3.35
CA ALA A 198 -7.97 -13.82 -3.03
C ALA A 198 -7.41 -15.18 -3.45
N LEU A 199 -6.87 -15.30 -4.66
CA LEU A 199 -6.27 -16.53 -5.17
C LEU A 199 -5.05 -16.95 -4.34
N ALA A 200 -4.21 -16.01 -3.96
CA ALA A 200 -3.07 -16.29 -3.14
C ALA A 200 -3.46 -16.69 -1.70
N HIS A 201 -4.51 -16.09 -1.12
CA HIS A 201 -5.10 -16.51 0.16
C HIS A 201 -5.60 -17.97 0.12
N GLN A 202 -6.16 -18.39 -1.02
CA GLN A 202 -6.58 -19.78 -1.24
C GLN A 202 -5.43 -20.75 -1.54
N GLY A 203 -4.19 -20.27 -1.60
CA GLY A 203 -3.02 -21.09 -1.91
C GLY A 203 -2.83 -21.40 -3.39
N ALA A 204 -3.56 -20.73 -4.30
CA ALA A 204 -3.45 -20.97 -5.73
C ALA A 204 -2.14 -20.40 -6.34
N GLY A 205 -1.48 -19.48 -5.64
CA GLY A 205 -0.21 -18.86 -6.07
C GLY A 205 -0.30 -17.33 -6.16
N GLU A 206 0.85 -16.70 -6.41
CA GLU A 206 1.00 -15.24 -6.46
C GLU A 206 0.81 -14.72 -7.89
N ASN A 207 0.16 -13.55 -8.03
CA ASN A 207 0.07 -12.79 -9.28
C ASN A 207 -0.51 -13.55 -10.49
N ILE A 208 -1.44 -14.48 -10.26
CA ILE A 208 -2.01 -15.34 -11.31
C ILE A 208 -2.79 -14.51 -12.34
N VAL A 209 -3.61 -13.57 -11.87
CA VAL A 209 -4.44 -12.72 -12.73
C VAL A 209 -3.56 -11.66 -13.42
N SER A 210 -2.71 -10.98 -12.67
CA SER A 210 -1.88 -9.88 -13.18
C SER A 210 -0.81 -10.34 -14.19
N GLN A 211 -0.42 -11.60 -14.19
CA GLN A 211 0.52 -12.17 -15.16
C GLN A 211 -0.14 -12.83 -16.37
N ASN A 212 -1.46 -13.01 -16.36
CA ASN A 212 -2.18 -13.66 -17.43
C ASN A 212 -3.01 -12.66 -18.26
N PRO A 213 -2.62 -12.34 -19.50
CA PRO A 213 -3.35 -11.39 -20.35
C PRO A 213 -4.83 -11.72 -20.56
N LEU A 214 -5.21 -13.01 -20.60
CA LEU A 214 -6.60 -13.43 -20.77
C LEU A 214 -7.44 -13.08 -19.54
N LEU A 215 -6.86 -13.25 -18.33
CA LEU A 215 -7.53 -12.92 -17.07
C LEU A 215 -7.59 -11.41 -16.86
N ILE A 216 -6.49 -10.68 -17.17
CA ILE A 216 -6.49 -9.21 -17.11
C ILE A 216 -7.58 -8.62 -18.00
N ASN A 217 -7.74 -9.14 -19.22
CA ASN A 217 -8.72 -8.65 -20.20
C ASN A 217 -10.15 -9.07 -19.88
N SER A 218 -10.38 -9.92 -18.86
CA SER A 218 -11.72 -10.23 -18.38
C SER A 218 -12.39 -9.06 -17.62
N PHE A 219 -11.64 -7.99 -17.30
CA PHE A 219 -12.10 -6.80 -16.57
C PHE A 219 -11.90 -5.49 -17.36
N PRO A 220 -12.95 -4.76 -17.74
CA PRO A 220 -14.35 -5.20 -17.88
C PRO A 220 -14.52 -6.06 -19.13
N LYS A 221 -15.51 -6.95 -19.11
CA LYS A 221 -15.90 -7.69 -20.31
C LYS A 221 -16.43 -6.68 -21.34
N LYS A 222 -15.73 -6.54 -22.48
CA LYS A 222 -16.22 -5.72 -23.59
C LYS A 222 -17.24 -6.52 -24.40
N PRO A 223 -18.42 -5.94 -24.68
CA PRO A 223 -19.47 -6.63 -25.45
C PRO A 223 -19.06 -7.06 -26.86
N ASP A 224 -18.12 -6.33 -27.47
CA ASP A 224 -17.72 -6.46 -28.88
C ASP A 224 -16.28 -6.96 -29.08
N ASP A 225 -15.69 -7.63 -28.09
CA ASP A 225 -14.38 -8.24 -28.28
C ASP A 225 -14.51 -9.45 -29.20
N ASP A 226 -13.92 -9.39 -30.41
CA ASP A 226 -13.77 -10.50 -31.37
C ASP A 226 -12.88 -11.65 -30.82
N ASN A 227 -12.75 -11.75 -29.51
CA ASN A 227 -11.98 -12.79 -28.86
C ASN A 227 -12.69 -14.14 -28.99
N LEU A 228 -11.99 -15.13 -29.58
CA LEU A 228 -12.47 -16.52 -29.69
C LEU A 228 -12.72 -17.17 -28.31
N VAL A 229 -12.08 -16.64 -27.27
CA VAL A 229 -12.20 -17.13 -25.88
C VAL A 229 -12.58 -15.95 -24.98
N SER A 230 -13.67 -16.08 -24.25
CA SER A 230 -14.06 -15.16 -23.19
C SER A 230 -14.00 -15.86 -21.83
N ILE A 231 -13.40 -15.19 -20.83
CA ILE A 231 -13.32 -15.64 -19.45
C ILE A 231 -14.15 -14.65 -18.62
N SER A 232 -15.03 -15.16 -17.76
CA SER A 232 -15.72 -14.36 -16.76
C SER A 232 -15.22 -14.79 -15.38
N THR A 233 -14.76 -13.85 -14.59
CA THR A 233 -14.28 -14.06 -13.23
C THR A 233 -15.11 -13.21 -12.29
N ARG A 234 -15.44 -13.75 -11.11
CA ARG A 234 -16.07 -13.01 -10.04
C ARG A 234 -15.44 -13.41 -8.70
N LEU A 235 -15.58 -12.56 -7.72
CA LEU A 235 -15.12 -12.82 -6.36
C LEU A 235 -16.34 -13.24 -5.52
N ASP A 236 -16.32 -14.43 -4.93
CA ASP A 236 -17.43 -14.96 -4.12
C ASP A 236 -17.23 -14.64 -2.63
N THR A 237 -17.16 -13.34 -2.32
CA THR A 237 -17.03 -12.82 -0.96
C THR A 237 -17.56 -11.38 -0.90
N LYS A 238 -17.64 -10.80 0.30
CA LYS A 238 -18.01 -9.40 0.49
C LYS A 238 -16.75 -8.54 0.57
N LEU A 239 -16.81 -7.34 0.02
CA LEU A 239 -15.75 -6.35 0.09
C LEU A 239 -16.12 -5.25 1.09
N ALA A 240 -15.24 -4.99 2.06
CA ALA A 240 -15.33 -3.80 2.90
C ALA A 240 -14.25 -2.81 2.45
N ALA A 241 -14.66 -1.60 2.04
CA ALA A 241 -13.75 -0.56 1.60
C ALA A 241 -13.54 0.49 2.69
N LEU A 242 -12.26 0.78 3.01
CA LEU A 242 -11.83 1.74 4.01
C LEU A 242 -10.82 2.72 3.41
N GLY A 243 -10.77 3.94 3.94
CA GLY A 243 -9.85 4.99 3.51
C GLY A 243 -10.55 6.14 2.78
N ALA A 244 -9.85 7.25 2.61
CA ALA A 244 -10.40 8.51 2.10
C ALA A 244 -11.04 8.40 0.70
N SER A 245 -10.55 7.51 -0.16
CA SER A 245 -11.06 7.30 -1.52
C SER A 245 -12.01 6.10 -1.66
N ALA A 246 -12.40 5.47 -0.55
CA ALA A 246 -13.21 4.26 -0.56
C ALA A 246 -14.56 4.46 -1.27
N ALA A 247 -15.29 5.50 -0.91
CA ALA A 247 -16.60 5.81 -1.48
C ALA A 247 -16.53 6.21 -2.97
N THR A 248 -15.42 6.83 -3.41
CA THR A 248 -15.27 7.30 -4.79
C THR A 248 -14.93 6.17 -5.76
N HIS A 249 -14.06 5.23 -5.38
CA HIS A 249 -13.52 4.27 -6.35
C HIS A 249 -14.08 2.85 -6.20
N TYR A 250 -14.33 2.38 -4.98
CA TYR A 250 -14.67 0.99 -4.76
C TYR A 250 -16.06 0.54 -5.21
N PRO A 251 -17.09 1.42 -5.36
CA PRO A 251 -18.33 1.03 -6.04
C PRO A 251 -18.11 0.53 -7.46
N HIS A 252 -17.22 1.18 -8.21
CA HIS A 252 -16.84 0.75 -9.56
C HIS A 252 -16.04 -0.55 -9.57
N VAL A 253 -15.15 -0.73 -8.59
CA VAL A 253 -14.37 -1.97 -8.44
C VAL A 253 -15.28 -3.14 -8.08
N ALA A 254 -16.24 -2.94 -7.17
CA ALA A 254 -17.21 -3.95 -6.77
C ALA A 254 -18.09 -4.38 -7.95
N ALA A 255 -18.52 -3.42 -8.79
CA ALA A 255 -19.26 -3.70 -10.01
C ALA A 255 -18.46 -4.52 -11.02
N LEU A 256 -17.15 -4.28 -11.15
CA LEU A 256 -16.26 -5.08 -12.02
C LEU A 256 -16.11 -6.53 -11.54
N LEU A 257 -16.18 -6.76 -10.24
CA LEU A 257 -16.00 -8.06 -9.60
C LEU A 257 -17.32 -8.79 -9.32
N ASP A 258 -18.45 -8.15 -9.58
CA ASP A 258 -19.81 -8.64 -9.29
C ASP A 258 -19.95 -9.07 -7.82
N ILE A 259 -19.59 -8.15 -6.88
CA ILE A 259 -19.59 -8.43 -5.44
C ILE A 259 -20.31 -7.36 -4.64
N ASP A 260 -20.80 -7.77 -3.46
CA ASP A 260 -21.36 -6.86 -2.46
C ASP A 260 -20.27 -5.97 -1.85
N LEU A 261 -20.51 -4.65 -1.83
CA LEU A 261 -19.64 -3.66 -1.22
C LEU A 261 -20.25 -3.11 0.07
N ALA A 262 -19.46 -3.10 1.13
CA ALA A 262 -19.74 -2.35 2.35
C ALA A 262 -18.74 -1.17 2.49
N VAL A 263 -19.26 0.04 2.56
CA VAL A 263 -18.49 1.23 2.96
C VAL A 263 -19.06 1.67 4.31
N PRO A 264 -18.40 1.33 5.43
CA PRO A 264 -18.92 1.65 6.76
C PRO A 264 -18.90 3.17 7.02
N PRO A 265 -19.72 3.66 7.97
CA PRO A 265 -19.62 5.04 8.44
C PRO A 265 -18.17 5.35 8.88
N HIS A 266 -17.69 6.54 8.55
CA HIS A 266 -16.33 6.99 8.86
C HIS A 266 -15.20 6.16 8.19
N ALA A 267 -15.51 5.50 7.07
CA ALA A 267 -14.51 4.74 6.29
C ALA A 267 -13.29 5.61 5.93
N GLU A 268 -13.50 6.89 5.67
CA GLU A 268 -12.46 7.86 5.28
C GLU A 268 -11.40 8.09 6.37
N VAL A 269 -11.78 7.94 7.65
CA VAL A 269 -10.88 8.10 8.81
C VAL A 269 -10.64 6.78 9.57
N ALA A 270 -10.96 5.65 8.94
CA ALA A 270 -10.86 4.32 9.57
C ALA A 270 -9.48 4.03 10.16
N GLY A 271 -8.39 4.51 9.55
CA GLY A 271 -7.04 4.39 10.08
C GLY A 271 -6.86 5.12 11.42
N ALA A 272 -7.39 6.34 11.54
CA ALA A 272 -7.32 7.12 12.78
C ALA A 272 -8.22 6.51 13.87
N VAL A 273 -9.42 6.06 13.49
CA VAL A 273 -10.33 5.34 14.42
C VAL A 273 -9.66 4.05 14.91
N GLY A 274 -9.09 3.25 14.01
CA GLY A 274 -8.39 2.02 14.36
C GLY A 274 -7.19 2.26 15.28
N ALA A 275 -6.45 3.35 15.08
CA ALA A 275 -5.35 3.74 15.96
C ALA A 275 -5.85 4.17 17.36
N ALA A 276 -6.99 4.87 17.43
CA ALA A 276 -7.56 5.34 18.70
C ALA A 276 -8.22 4.23 19.54
N VAL A 277 -8.83 3.23 18.87
CA VAL A 277 -9.54 2.12 19.53
C VAL A 277 -8.75 0.81 19.50
N GLY A 278 -7.59 0.82 18.86
CA GLY A 278 -6.72 -0.35 18.74
C GLY A 278 -6.22 -0.82 20.09
N SER A 279 -5.87 -2.09 20.19
CA SER A 279 -5.25 -2.66 21.38
C SER A 279 -3.81 -3.10 21.06
N VAL A 280 -2.93 -2.92 22.02
CA VAL A 280 -1.60 -3.53 22.00
C VAL A 280 -1.78 -5.01 22.35
N ARG A 281 -1.39 -5.91 21.46
CA ARG A 281 -1.40 -7.35 21.70
C ARG A 281 -0.02 -7.94 21.54
N GLN A 282 0.44 -8.66 22.55
CA GLN A 282 1.74 -9.35 22.56
C GLN A 282 1.53 -10.81 22.93
N ARG A 283 2.16 -11.70 22.17
CA ARG A 283 2.11 -13.14 22.44
C ARG A 283 3.49 -13.66 22.79
N VAL A 284 3.51 -14.59 23.72
CA VAL A 284 4.71 -15.33 24.12
C VAL A 284 4.35 -16.80 24.17
N MET A 285 5.21 -17.61 23.60
CA MET A 285 5.09 -19.07 23.60
C MET A 285 6.30 -19.65 24.32
N ILE A 286 6.06 -20.51 25.30
CA ILE A 286 7.07 -21.27 26.05
C ILE A 286 6.81 -22.75 25.80
N THR A 287 7.85 -23.46 25.37
CA THR A 287 7.79 -24.90 25.14
C THR A 287 8.37 -25.64 26.33
N VAL A 288 7.73 -26.74 26.72
CA VAL A 288 8.23 -27.70 27.70
C VAL A 288 8.46 -29.02 26.98
N THR A 289 9.63 -29.61 27.14
CA THR A 289 10.00 -30.91 26.55
C THR A 289 10.46 -31.89 27.63
N GLN A 290 10.45 -33.19 27.35
CA GLN A 290 11.00 -34.22 28.21
C GLN A 290 12.23 -34.89 27.59
N PRO A 291 13.45 -34.33 27.79
CA PRO A 291 14.67 -34.86 27.20
C PRO A 291 15.00 -36.28 27.65
N THR A 292 14.65 -36.65 28.85
CA THR A 292 14.79 -38.00 29.45
C THR A 292 13.61 -38.22 30.41
N GLU A 293 13.30 -39.48 30.67
CA GLU A 293 12.25 -39.85 31.62
C GLU A 293 12.46 -39.17 33.01
N GLY A 294 11.41 -38.54 33.54
CA GLY A 294 11.45 -37.83 34.80
C GLY A 294 12.20 -36.50 34.82
N LYS A 295 12.56 -35.99 33.62
CA LYS A 295 13.20 -34.69 33.51
C LYS A 295 12.46 -33.80 32.51
N PHE A 296 11.85 -32.73 32.99
CA PHE A 296 11.08 -31.76 32.17
C PHE A 296 11.88 -30.48 32.00
N ARG A 297 12.04 -30.02 30.73
CA ARG A 297 12.82 -28.86 30.37
C ARG A 297 11.94 -27.76 29.83
N VAL A 298 11.94 -26.64 30.54
CA VAL A 298 11.29 -25.39 30.11
C VAL A 298 12.24 -24.56 29.31
N HIS A 299 11.88 -24.21 28.06
CA HIS A 299 12.70 -23.42 27.15
C HIS A 299 12.44 -21.93 27.35
N LEU A 300 13.20 -21.30 28.26
CA LEU A 300 13.10 -19.87 28.55
C LEU A 300 14.09 -19.07 27.69
N PRO A 301 13.78 -17.77 27.38
CA PRO A 301 14.67 -16.91 26.58
C PRO A 301 16.08 -16.74 27.17
N GLN A 302 16.19 -16.72 28.47
CA GLN A 302 17.47 -16.57 29.20
C GLN A 302 18.25 -17.91 29.32
N GLY A 303 17.70 -19.01 28.87
CA GLY A 303 18.27 -20.35 28.93
C GLY A 303 17.27 -21.37 29.49
N PRO A 304 17.47 -22.67 29.20
CA PRO A 304 16.55 -23.72 29.67
C PRO A 304 16.64 -23.94 31.19
N ALA A 305 15.50 -24.26 31.79
CA ALA A 305 15.39 -24.70 33.18
C ALA A 305 14.86 -26.13 33.25
N ASP A 306 15.46 -26.99 34.09
CA ASP A 306 15.12 -28.40 34.22
C ASP A 306 14.36 -28.65 35.53
N PHE A 307 13.30 -29.47 35.49
CA PHE A 307 12.42 -29.84 36.62
C PHE A 307 12.27 -31.35 36.66
N GLY A 308 12.06 -31.90 37.90
CA GLY A 308 11.79 -33.32 38.12
C GLY A 308 10.32 -33.69 38.06
N ILE A 309 9.43 -32.70 38.14
CA ILE A 309 7.97 -32.87 38.20
C ILE A 309 7.36 -32.06 37.04
N MET A 310 6.44 -32.69 36.28
CA MET A 310 5.78 -32.09 35.15
C MET A 310 4.99 -30.84 35.51
N ASP A 311 4.21 -30.90 36.56
CA ASP A 311 3.37 -29.78 37.00
C ASP A 311 4.19 -28.54 37.39
N GLU A 312 5.35 -28.73 38.04
CA GLU A 312 6.27 -27.64 38.37
C GLU A 312 6.85 -27.00 37.08
N ALA A 313 7.18 -27.80 36.09
CA ALA A 313 7.66 -27.30 34.79
C ALA A 313 6.58 -26.52 34.04
N LEU A 314 5.33 -27.00 34.06
CA LEU A 314 4.19 -26.32 33.46
C LEU A 314 3.89 -24.99 34.17
N ASP A 315 3.91 -24.98 35.51
CA ASP A 315 3.67 -23.77 36.31
C ASP A 315 4.76 -22.71 36.05
N GLN A 316 6.02 -23.13 35.96
CA GLN A 316 7.11 -22.24 35.59
C GLN A 316 6.92 -21.68 34.16
N ALA A 317 6.50 -22.51 33.20
CA ALA A 317 6.22 -22.09 31.85
C ALA A 317 5.06 -21.07 31.78
N ARG A 318 3.96 -21.30 32.57
CA ARG A 318 2.83 -20.37 32.70
C ARG A 318 3.27 -19.01 33.25
N ALA A 319 4.00 -19.04 34.35
CA ALA A 319 4.51 -17.83 35.02
C ALA A 319 5.44 -17.03 34.07
N ALA A 320 6.37 -17.71 33.39
CA ALA A 320 7.29 -17.09 32.49
C ALA A 320 6.57 -16.51 31.26
N ALA A 321 5.63 -17.24 30.66
CA ALA A 321 4.84 -16.77 29.52
C ALA A 321 4.04 -15.50 29.88
N THR A 322 3.36 -15.53 31.04
CA THR A 322 2.60 -14.38 31.58
C THR A 322 3.49 -13.17 31.81
N GLN A 323 4.60 -13.33 32.49
CA GLN A 323 5.52 -12.24 32.79
C GLN A 323 6.10 -11.62 31.54
N LEU A 324 6.55 -12.43 30.59
CA LEU A 324 7.15 -11.97 29.33
C LEU A 324 6.12 -11.28 28.44
N ALA A 325 4.90 -11.83 28.32
CA ALA A 325 3.83 -11.22 27.52
C ALA A 325 3.42 -9.87 28.10
N THR A 326 3.24 -9.78 29.42
CA THR A 326 2.93 -8.53 30.13
C THR A 326 4.03 -7.49 29.93
N SER A 327 5.30 -7.86 30.15
CA SER A 327 6.42 -6.95 29.99
C SER A 327 6.53 -6.41 28.55
N ARG A 328 6.33 -7.27 27.54
CA ARG A 328 6.34 -6.85 26.13
C ARG A 328 5.17 -5.92 25.80
N ALA A 329 3.98 -6.19 26.32
CA ALA A 329 2.80 -5.35 26.10
C ALA A 329 2.99 -3.95 26.72
N LEU A 330 3.49 -3.87 27.94
CA LEU A 330 3.81 -2.61 28.61
C LEU A 330 4.91 -1.84 27.86
N SER A 331 5.97 -2.51 27.42
CA SER A 331 7.03 -1.91 26.63
C SER A 331 6.54 -1.42 25.26
N ALA A 332 5.49 -2.02 24.73
CA ALA A 332 4.83 -1.59 23.48
C ALA A 332 3.78 -0.48 23.71
N GLY A 333 3.68 0.08 24.93
CA GLY A 333 2.80 1.20 25.24
C GLY A 333 1.40 0.83 25.75
N ALA A 334 1.17 -0.42 26.19
CA ALA A 334 -0.08 -0.76 26.85
C ALA A 334 -0.16 -0.18 28.26
N THR A 335 -1.33 0.35 28.66
CA THR A 335 -1.54 0.90 30.02
C THR A 335 -2.21 -0.08 30.98
N ALA A 336 -3.12 -0.92 30.47
CA ALA A 336 -3.78 -1.98 31.22
C ALA A 336 -3.67 -3.27 30.42
N VAL A 337 -3.25 -4.36 31.08
CA VAL A 337 -2.98 -5.61 30.39
C VAL A 337 -3.87 -6.72 30.96
N THR A 338 -4.60 -7.39 30.06
CA THR A 338 -5.34 -8.63 30.34
C THR A 338 -4.60 -9.78 29.67
N ILE A 339 -4.47 -10.92 30.38
CA ILE A 339 -3.78 -12.12 29.87
C ILE A 339 -4.81 -13.20 29.55
N GLU A 340 -4.73 -13.69 28.31
CA GLU A 340 -5.36 -14.94 27.88
C GLU A 340 -4.28 -16.02 27.74
N MET A 341 -4.54 -17.20 28.29
CA MET A 341 -3.60 -18.33 28.26
C MET A 341 -4.24 -19.50 27.51
N THR A 342 -3.45 -20.10 26.61
CA THR A 342 -3.78 -21.33 25.90
C THR A 342 -2.68 -22.35 26.11
N GLU A 343 -3.04 -23.60 26.27
CA GLU A 343 -2.12 -24.71 26.53
C GLU A 343 -2.40 -25.84 25.55
N ASP A 344 -1.35 -26.36 24.96
CA ASP A 344 -1.38 -27.58 24.14
C ASP A 344 -0.39 -28.58 24.76
N ILE A 345 -0.94 -29.60 25.45
CA ILE A 345 -0.15 -30.64 26.14
C ILE A 345 -0.31 -31.95 25.37
N LYS A 346 0.76 -32.43 24.79
CA LYS A 346 0.77 -33.68 24.03
C LYS A 346 1.19 -34.84 24.91
N LEU A 347 0.25 -35.72 25.16
CA LEU A 347 0.43 -36.98 25.89
C LEU A 347 0.20 -38.16 24.94
N VAL A 348 0.98 -39.20 25.05
CA VAL A 348 0.81 -40.45 24.30
C VAL A 348 0.53 -41.57 25.25
N PRO A 349 -0.63 -42.28 25.15
CA PRO A 349 -0.95 -43.42 26.02
C PRO A 349 0.01 -44.59 25.77
N LEU A 350 0.59 -45.09 26.81
CA LEU A 350 1.43 -46.31 26.79
C LEU A 350 0.58 -47.55 27.17
N ALA A 351 1.03 -48.73 26.70
CA ALA A 351 0.36 -50.00 27.01
C ALA A 351 0.24 -50.33 28.49
N SER A 352 0.96 -49.61 29.35
CA SER A 352 0.95 -49.72 30.85
C SER A 352 -0.08 -48.84 31.53
N ASN A 353 -1.06 -48.28 30.83
CA ASN A 353 -2.07 -47.33 31.37
C ASN A 353 -1.45 -46.07 31.98
N LYS A 354 -0.24 -45.68 31.55
CA LYS A 354 0.41 -44.41 31.87
C LYS A 354 0.54 -43.58 30.61
N ASP A 355 0.28 -42.31 30.70
CA ASP A 355 0.51 -41.38 29.61
C ASP A 355 1.98 -40.93 29.61
N MET A 356 2.60 -40.95 28.45
CA MET A 356 3.94 -40.41 28.24
C MET A 356 3.83 -38.97 27.76
N PHE A 357 4.44 -38.08 28.52
CA PHE A 357 4.56 -36.68 28.09
C PHE A 357 5.52 -36.56 26.92
N ILE A 358 5.12 -35.87 25.85
CA ILE A 358 5.96 -35.57 24.68
C ILE A 358 6.45 -34.14 24.75
N GLU A 359 5.54 -33.21 24.72
CA GLU A 359 5.81 -31.79 24.81
C GLU A 359 4.57 -31.03 25.30
N ALA A 360 4.78 -29.83 25.81
CA ALA A 360 3.71 -28.86 26.01
C ALA A 360 4.10 -27.51 25.44
N THR A 361 3.12 -26.82 24.88
CA THR A 361 3.24 -25.43 24.43
C THR A 361 2.31 -24.58 25.27
N ILE A 362 2.88 -23.66 26.04
CA ILE A 362 2.15 -22.67 26.83
C ILE A 362 2.23 -21.34 26.13
N GLN A 363 1.07 -20.81 25.74
CA GLN A 363 0.98 -19.52 25.06
C GLN A 363 0.22 -18.52 25.94
N ALA A 364 0.82 -17.39 26.23
CA ALA A 364 0.19 -16.23 26.87
C ALA A 364 0.03 -15.10 25.86
N ALA A 365 -1.19 -14.57 25.73
CA ALA A 365 -1.49 -13.37 24.95
C ALA A 365 -1.86 -12.23 25.90
N ALA A 366 -1.03 -11.19 25.91
CA ALA A 366 -1.24 -9.96 26.68
C ALA A 366 -1.91 -8.92 25.78
N THR A 367 -3.10 -8.46 26.14
CA THR A 367 -3.85 -7.43 25.41
C THR A 367 -4.09 -6.24 26.32
N GLY A 368 -3.83 -5.02 25.85
CA GLY A 368 -4.05 -3.79 26.61
C GLY A 368 -4.38 -2.59 25.76
N THR A 369 -4.89 -1.52 26.37
CA THR A 369 -5.17 -0.25 25.70
C THR A 369 -3.86 0.52 25.47
N PRO A 370 -3.63 1.14 24.31
CA PRO A 370 -2.47 1.99 24.08
C PRO A 370 -2.54 3.25 24.96
N GLN A 371 -1.37 3.81 25.30
CA GLN A 371 -1.20 5.04 26.07
C GLN A 371 -1.63 6.26 25.28
#